data_42be6811da713dcf99527ca66f9a6e4c
#
_entry.id   42be6811da713dcf99527ca66f9a6e4c
#
_cell.length_a   1.000
_cell.length_b   1.000
_cell.length_c   1.000
_cell.angle_alpha   90.00
_cell.angle_beta   90.00
_cell.angle_gamma   90.00
#
_symmetry.space_group_name_H-M   'P 1'
#
loop_
_entity.id
_entity.type
_entity.pdbx_description
1 polymer ?
#
loop_
_entity_poly.entity_id
_entity_poly.type
_entity_poly.pdbx_seq_one_letter_code
_entity_poly.pdbx_strand_id
1 'polypeptide(L)'
;MKRPRVIASIGVITFLLTPMPSLSNAMKDDSVGEQARKVHFSSIVLDTHIDVTPKLQTSWKFTEEHKEGHIDLPRMKKGGLNALFFSIYMAGTVTGPKAVNDAIERIAAVHRLAEAAPDQVALCVTADQVRKAHKQGKIAALLGMEGGHMINNSLAVLRMYAELGVRYLTLTHSVNTDWADSSGDQPKHDGLTDFGKDVVRELNRLGVMVDISHVSDKTFWDAIEISKAPMIASHSSCRAISGHARNMTDPMIKALAAKGGVIQINYLDQFIDNDLYQYSQKSQSLMRELQQKYPGRENADKRREEVARQFGPAPRASWERIIDHIDHAVKLVGVDHVGLGSDFDGGSMPAGMEDCTQLPKITEALLRKGYSAGDIKKILGENTLRLLSEVERVSQNLRARK
;
A
#
# COMPACT_ATOMS: atom_id res chain seq x y z
N MET A 1 83.36 -0.72 32.84
CA MET A 1 82.65 -0.58 31.54
C MET A 1 81.70 -1.76 31.35
N LYS A 2 80.40 -1.60 31.57
CA LYS A 2 79.36 -2.60 31.43
C LYS A 2 78.51 -2.20 30.22
N ARG A 3 78.41 -3.11 29.21
CA ARG A 3 77.57 -2.93 28.02
C ARG A 3 76.12 -3.29 28.35
N PRO A 4 75.09 -2.55 27.88
CA PRO A 4 73.71 -2.94 28.07
C PRO A 4 73.30 -4.02 27.06
N ARG A 5 72.53 -4.99 27.54
CA ARG A 5 71.85 -6.02 26.69
C ARG A 5 70.57 -5.43 26.15
N VAL A 6 70.41 -5.41 24.82
CA VAL A 6 69.18 -5.11 24.13
C VAL A 6 68.31 -6.39 24.10
N ILE A 7 67.10 -6.30 24.68
CA ILE A 7 66.09 -7.35 24.59
C ILE A 7 65.17 -6.96 23.44
N ALA A 8 65.17 -7.74 22.36
CA ALA A 8 64.25 -7.61 21.23
C ALA A 8 62.96 -8.34 21.58
N SER A 9 61.86 -7.58 21.73
CA SER A 9 60.51 -8.14 21.86
C SER A 9 59.95 -8.46 20.48
N ILE A 10 59.72 -9.76 20.22
CA ILE A 10 59.04 -10.24 19.02
C ILE A 10 57.53 -10.12 19.30
N GLY A 11 56.88 -9.13 18.68
CA GLY A 11 55.41 -9.01 18.67
C GLY A 11 54.79 -10.02 17.74
N VAL A 12 54.04 -10.99 18.25
CA VAL A 12 53.23 -11.91 17.46
C VAL A 12 51.97 -11.13 17.01
N ILE A 13 51.91 -10.81 15.70
CA ILE A 13 50.70 -10.24 15.09
C ILE A 13 49.77 -11.44 14.77
N THR A 14 48.72 -11.60 15.57
CA THR A 14 47.67 -12.58 15.29
C THR A 14 46.69 -11.96 14.27
N PHE A 15 46.79 -12.42 13.01
CA PHE A 15 45.79 -12.12 11.99
C PHE A 15 44.48 -12.87 12.35
N LEU A 16 43.47 -12.14 12.75
CA LEU A 16 42.11 -12.67 12.79
C LEU A 16 41.61 -12.84 11.36
N LEU A 17 41.66 -14.07 10.86
CA LEU A 17 41.01 -14.48 9.61
C LEU A 17 39.48 -14.43 9.85
N THR A 18 38.82 -13.39 9.36
CA THR A 18 37.38 -13.43 9.18
C THR A 18 37.05 -14.51 8.16
N PRO A 19 36.11 -15.43 8.44
CA PRO A 19 35.75 -16.45 7.49
C PRO A 19 35.14 -15.80 6.22
N MET A 20 35.78 -15.93 5.09
CA MET A 20 35.18 -15.60 3.79
C MET A 20 33.98 -16.54 3.57
N PRO A 21 32.82 -16.03 3.08
CA PRO A 21 31.71 -16.88 2.71
C PRO A 21 32.19 -17.91 1.66
N SER A 22 31.77 -19.16 1.83
CA SER A 22 32.20 -20.22 0.91
C SER A 22 31.68 -19.92 -0.50
N LEU A 23 32.49 -20.24 -1.54
CA LEU A 23 32.09 -20.10 -2.95
C LEU A 23 30.73 -20.75 -3.25
N SER A 24 30.38 -21.84 -2.55
CA SER A 24 29.07 -22.51 -2.70
C SER A 24 27.90 -21.66 -2.21
N ASN A 25 28.07 -20.80 -1.21
CA ASN A 25 27.02 -19.88 -0.71
C ASN A 25 26.88 -18.70 -1.69
N ALA A 26 27.96 -18.17 -2.23
CA ALA A 26 27.92 -17.10 -3.24
C ALA A 26 27.20 -17.57 -4.53
N MET A 27 27.52 -18.76 -5.03
CA MET A 27 26.86 -19.34 -6.22
C MET A 27 25.36 -19.63 -5.99
N LYS A 28 24.97 -20.06 -4.79
CA LYS A 28 23.53 -20.22 -4.45
C LYS A 28 22.82 -18.86 -4.34
N ASP A 29 23.50 -17.84 -3.84
CA ASP A 29 22.98 -16.49 -3.70
C ASP A 29 22.69 -15.85 -5.07
N ASP A 30 23.63 -15.96 -6.02
CA ASP A 30 23.44 -15.50 -7.40
C ASP A 30 22.29 -16.22 -8.10
N SER A 31 22.12 -17.52 -7.89
CA SER A 31 21.04 -18.32 -8.50
C SER A 31 19.63 -17.92 -7.99
N VAL A 32 19.51 -17.57 -6.70
CA VAL A 32 18.24 -17.09 -6.13
C VAL A 32 17.90 -15.69 -6.68
N GLY A 33 18.89 -14.81 -6.79
CA GLY A 33 18.70 -13.48 -7.37
C GLY A 33 18.23 -13.53 -8.83
N GLU A 34 18.83 -14.40 -9.66
CA GLU A 34 18.41 -14.61 -11.04
C GLU A 34 17.00 -15.20 -11.13
N GLN A 35 16.68 -16.19 -10.30
CA GLN A 35 15.34 -16.76 -10.21
C GLN A 35 14.31 -15.71 -9.78
N ALA A 36 14.63 -14.87 -8.80
CA ALA A 36 13.78 -13.79 -8.33
C ALA A 36 13.43 -12.81 -9.45
N ARG A 37 14.44 -12.37 -10.20
CA ARG A 37 14.22 -11.49 -11.36
C ARG A 37 13.33 -12.15 -12.41
N LYS A 38 13.56 -13.42 -12.75
CA LYS A 38 12.74 -14.16 -13.71
C LYS A 38 11.27 -14.25 -13.24
N VAL A 39 11.04 -14.60 -11.98
CA VAL A 39 9.68 -14.67 -11.40
C VAL A 39 9.04 -13.30 -11.40
N HIS A 40 9.73 -12.27 -10.90
CA HIS A 40 9.21 -10.92 -10.76
C HIS A 40 8.77 -10.33 -12.11
N PHE A 41 9.69 -10.27 -13.08
CA PHE A 41 9.46 -9.64 -14.38
C PHE A 41 8.57 -10.45 -15.33
N SER A 42 8.27 -11.73 -15.01
CA SER A 42 7.27 -12.54 -15.73
C SER A 42 5.89 -12.51 -15.07
N SER A 43 5.73 -11.80 -13.97
CA SER A 43 4.48 -11.71 -13.20
C SER A 43 3.72 -10.43 -13.52
N ILE A 44 2.41 -10.44 -13.27
CA ILE A 44 1.67 -9.21 -13.08
C ILE A 44 1.98 -8.73 -11.67
N VAL A 45 2.74 -7.62 -11.57
CA VAL A 45 3.00 -6.92 -10.32
C VAL A 45 2.02 -5.78 -10.23
N LEU A 46 1.08 -5.88 -9.29
CA LEU A 46 -0.02 -4.95 -9.11
C LEU A 46 0.04 -4.34 -7.72
N ASP A 47 0.04 -3.02 -7.66
CA ASP A 47 -0.06 -2.25 -6.44
C ASP A 47 -1.46 -1.64 -6.32
N THR A 48 -2.13 -1.85 -5.19
CA THR A 48 -3.52 -1.45 -5.03
C THR A 48 -3.72 -0.03 -4.51
N HIS A 49 -2.66 0.70 -4.15
CA HIS A 49 -2.83 2.06 -3.65
C HIS A 49 -1.59 2.93 -3.85
N ILE A 50 -1.73 4.00 -4.65
CA ILE A 50 -0.64 4.93 -4.94
C ILE A 50 -1.16 6.36 -5.06
N ASP A 51 -0.57 7.30 -4.29
CA ASP A 51 -1.06 8.67 -4.11
C ASP A 51 -0.48 9.71 -5.08
N VAL A 52 -0.12 9.29 -6.27
CA VAL A 52 0.49 10.15 -7.29
C VAL A 52 -0.48 11.11 -7.99
N THR A 53 -1.79 10.90 -7.86
CA THR A 53 -2.81 11.64 -8.65
C THR A 53 -2.78 13.16 -8.51
N PRO A 54 -2.47 13.77 -7.35
CA PRO A 54 -2.32 15.23 -7.28
C PRO A 54 -1.23 15.79 -8.19
N LYS A 55 -0.15 15.03 -8.41
CA LYS A 55 0.94 15.44 -9.31
C LYS A 55 0.49 15.49 -10.77
N LEU A 56 -0.44 14.60 -11.17
CA LEU A 56 -0.99 14.56 -12.53
C LEU A 56 -1.80 15.82 -12.90
N GLN A 57 -2.19 16.62 -11.91
CA GLN A 57 -2.91 17.88 -12.10
C GLN A 57 -1.97 19.10 -12.26
N THR A 58 -0.67 18.88 -12.24
CA THR A 58 0.37 19.90 -12.36
C THR A 58 1.13 19.76 -13.70
N SER A 59 2.20 20.50 -13.86
CA SER A 59 3.13 20.34 -15.00
C SER A 59 4.01 19.08 -14.91
N TRP A 60 3.94 18.31 -13.79
CA TRP A 60 4.68 17.08 -13.59
C TRP A 60 4.15 15.98 -14.55
N LYS A 61 5.05 15.28 -15.22
CA LYS A 61 4.68 14.26 -16.19
C LYS A 61 5.04 12.87 -15.71
N PHE A 62 4.06 12.02 -15.52
CA PHE A 62 4.22 10.64 -15.13
C PHE A 62 5.13 9.82 -16.05
N THR A 63 5.21 10.21 -17.33
CA THR A 63 6.01 9.54 -18.37
C THR A 63 7.50 9.88 -18.33
N GLU A 64 7.91 10.87 -17.53
CA GLU A 64 9.30 11.28 -17.35
C GLU A 64 9.87 10.76 -16.02
N GLU A 65 11.20 10.51 -15.96
CA GLU A 65 11.85 10.06 -14.73
C GLU A 65 12.10 11.24 -13.79
N HIS A 66 11.74 11.06 -12.51
CA HIS A 66 11.88 12.08 -11.47
C HIS A 66 12.78 11.61 -10.32
N LYS A 67 13.44 12.56 -9.66
CA LYS A 67 14.25 12.29 -8.46
C LYS A 67 13.38 12.27 -7.19
N GLU A 68 12.31 13.06 -7.17
CA GLU A 68 11.39 13.14 -6.04
C GLU A 68 10.20 12.20 -6.23
N GLY A 69 9.57 11.86 -5.10
CA GLY A 69 8.46 10.93 -5.05
C GLY A 69 8.89 9.48 -5.26
N HIS A 70 7.93 8.59 -5.24
CA HIS A 70 8.22 7.15 -5.17
C HIS A 70 7.89 6.42 -6.48
N ILE A 71 7.24 7.10 -7.45
CA ILE A 71 6.76 6.45 -8.67
C ILE A 71 6.72 7.40 -9.87
N ASP A 72 7.09 6.87 -11.01
CA ASP A 72 6.84 7.36 -12.36
C ASP A 72 6.97 6.19 -13.35
N LEU A 73 6.58 6.39 -14.58
CA LEU A 73 6.55 5.33 -15.59
C LEU A 73 7.94 4.68 -15.85
N PRO A 74 9.05 5.44 -16.00
CA PRO A 74 10.39 4.86 -16.12
C PRO A 74 10.80 4.00 -14.93
N ARG A 75 10.56 4.46 -13.69
CA ARG A 75 10.87 3.70 -12.47
C ARG A 75 9.98 2.47 -12.32
N MET A 76 8.69 2.54 -12.70
CA MET A 76 7.80 1.37 -12.75
C MET A 76 8.38 0.28 -13.66
N LYS A 77 8.83 0.64 -14.87
CA LYS A 77 9.47 -0.31 -15.80
C LYS A 77 10.73 -0.94 -15.20
N LYS A 78 11.57 -0.14 -14.53
CA LYS A 78 12.77 -0.62 -13.83
C LYS A 78 12.43 -1.59 -12.69
N GLY A 79 11.39 -1.27 -11.91
CA GLY A 79 10.92 -2.08 -10.78
C GLY A 79 9.97 -3.21 -11.15
N GLY A 80 9.58 -3.37 -12.43
CA GLY A 80 8.67 -4.42 -12.89
C GLY A 80 7.22 -4.22 -12.47
N LEU A 81 6.84 -3.05 -11.90
CA LEU A 81 5.46 -2.71 -11.57
C LEU A 81 4.69 -2.44 -12.85
N ASN A 82 3.68 -3.23 -13.15
CA ASN A 82 2.96 -3.17 -14.43
C ASN A 82 1.45 -3.00 -14.30
N ALA A 83 0.92 -2.92 -13.10
CA ALA A 83 -0.46 -2.57 -12.81
C ALA A 83 -0.56 -1.78 -11.50
N LEU A 84 -1.41 -0.75 -11.44
CA LEU A 84 -1.60 0.02 -10.21
C LEU A 84 -3.00 0.62 -10.12
N PHE A 85 -3.46 0.80 -8.89
CA PHE A 85 -4.61 1.65 -8.59
C PHE A 85 -4.13 3.07 -8.28
N PHE A 86 -4.48 4.00 -9.14
CA PHE A 86 -4.34 5.43 -8.85
C PHE A 86 -5.35 5.83 -7.79
N SER A 87 -4.88 6.27 -6.64
CA SER A 87 -5.72 6.75 -5.56
C SER A 87 -6.36 8.10 -5.92
N ILE A 88 -7.68 8.12 -5.94
CA ILE A 88 -8.47 9.34 -6.05
C ILE A 88 -8.80 9.75 -4.62
N TYR A 89 -7.97 10.62 -4.04
CA TYR A 89 -8.09 11.01 -2.64
C TYR A 89 -8.08 12.52 -2.44
N MET A 90 -8.56 12.95 -1.31
CA MET A 90 -8.37 14.28 -0.76
C MET A 90 -8.54 14.26 0.76
N ALA A 91 -8.13 15.36 1.40
CA ALA A 91 -8.32 15.47 2.84
C ALA A 91 -9.80 15.26 3.20
N GLY A 92 -10.09 14.42 4.21
CA GLY A 92 -11.46 14.12 4.63
C GLY A 92 -12.24 15.34 5.14
N THR A 93 -11.56 16.47 5.36
CA THR A 93 -12.18 17.78 5.68
C THR A 93 -12.72 18.52 4.45
N VAL A 94 -12.36 18.10 3.24
CA VAL A 94 -12.95 18.62 2.00
C VAL A 94 -14.23 17.84 1.72
N THR A 95 -15.38 18.47 1.91
CA THR A 95 -16.70 17.82 1.82
C THR A 95 -17.64 18.56 0.86
N GLY A 96 -18.84 18.03 0.68
CA GLY A 96 -19.87 18.65 -0.14
C GLY A 96 -19.54 18.61 -1.66
N PRO A 97 -20.15 19.53 -2.44
CA PRO A 97 -19.94 19.58 -3.89
C PRO A 97 -18.48 19.76 -4.32
N LYS A 98 -17.65 20.40 -3.47
CA LYS A 98 -16.22 20.56 -3.74
C LYS A 98 -15.50 19.21 -3.78
N ALA A 99 -15.81 18.30 -2.85
CA ALA A 99 -15.22 16.96 -2.85
C ALA A 99 -15.57 16.20 -4.12
N VAL A 100 -16.81 16.32 -4.60
CA VAL A 100 -17.26 15.70 -5.86
C VAL A 100 -16.48 16.27 -7.04
N ASN A 101 -16.39 17.60 -7.15
CA ASN A 101 -15.66 18.25 -8.24
C ASN A 101 -14.19 17.86 -8.27
N ASP A 102 -13.51 17.92 -7.12
CA ASP A 102 -12.09 17.60 -7.02
C ASP A 102 -11.82 16.11 -7.36
N ALA A 103 -12.73 15.21 -6.98
CA ALA A 103 -12.65 13.79 -7.33
C ALA A 103 -12.77 13.58 -8.86
N ILE A 104 -13.74 14.25 -9.51
CA ILE A 104 -13.90 14.18 -10.98
C ILE A 104 -12.64 14.69 -11.68
N GLU A 105 -12.07 15.80 -11.24
CA GLU A 105 -10.84 16.36 -11.83
C GLU A 105 -9.64 15.38 -11.69
N ARG A 106 -9.52 14.67 -10.60
CA ARG A 106 -8.48 13.65 -10.41
C ARG A 106 -8.70 12.42 -11.29
N ILE A 107 -9.95 11.94 -11.39
CA ILE A 107 -10.31 10.88 -12.33
C ILE A 107 -9.94 11.29 -13.75
N ALA A 108 -10.36 12.50 -14.16
CA ALA A 108 -10.05 13.04 -15.47
C ALA A 108 -8.54 13.18 -15.74
N ALA A 109 -7.72 13.45 -14.71
CA ALA A 109 -6.27 13.51 -14.86
C ALA A 109 -5.67 12.13 -15.21
N VAL A 110 -6.18 11.03 -14.63
CA VAL A 110 -5.74 9.68 -14.99
C VAL A 110 -6.21 9.28 -16.38
N HIS A 111 -7.45 9.66 -16.77
CA HIS A 111 -7.94 9.44 -18.14
C HIS A 111 -7.05 10.17 -19.17
N ARG A 112 -6.73 11.46 -18.93
CA ARG A 112 -5.81 12.23 -19.78
C ARG A 112 -4.42 11.60 -19.88
N LEU A 113 -3.90 11.01 -18.78
CA LEU A 113 -2.63 10.28 -18.83
C LEU A 113 -2.70 9.09 -19.81
N ALA A 114 -3.76 8.29 -19.73
CA ALA A 114 -3.94 7.15 -20.63
C ALA A 114 -4.13 7.59 -22.11
N GLU A 115 -4.83 8.69 -22.34
CA GLU A 115 -5.01 9.28 -23.68
C GLU A 115 -3.70 9.87 -24.25
N ALA A 116 -2.87 10.49 -23.40
CA ALA A 116 -1.60 11.10 -23.81
C ALA A 116 -0.49 10.06 -24.06
N ALA A 117 -0.58 8.87 -23.45
CA ALA A 117 0.43 7.82 -23.59
C ALA A 117 -0.21 6.45 -23.94
N PRO A 118 -1.03 6.33 -25.01
CA PRO A 118 -1.84 5.15 -25.28
C PRO A 118 -1.03 3.89 -25.57
N ASP A 119 0.22 4.05 -26.01
CA ASP A 119 1.14 2.94 -26.24
C ASP A 119 1.81 2.42 -24.97
N GLN A 120 1.72 3.15 -23.86
CA GLN A 120 2.40 2.85 -22.61
C GLN A 120 1.43 2.58 -21.44
N VAL A 121 0.26 3.21 -21.44
CA VAL A 121 -0.72 3.15 -20.35
C VAL A 121 -2.08 2.75 -20.92
N ALA A 122 -2.76 1.84 -20.23
CA ALA A 122 -4.12 1.43 -20.57
C ALA A 122 -5.02 1.59 -19.33
N LEU A 123 -6.09 2.37 -19.46
CA LEU A 123 -7.12 2.41 -18.41
C LEU A 123 -7.85 1.06 -18.37
N CYS A 124 -7.92 0.45 -17.20
CA CYS A 124 -8.49 -0.87 -16.99
C CYS A 124 -9.58 -0.82 -15.92
N VAL A 125 -10.65 -1.57 -16.14
CA VAL A 125 -11.78 -1.67 -15.20
C VAL A 125 -12.12 -3.12 -14.87
N THR A 126 -11.47 -4.10 -15.53
CA THR A 126 -11.65 -5.54 -15.32
C THR A 126 -10.31 -6.25 -15.21
N ALA A 127 -10.30 -7.42 -14.57
CA ALA A 127 -9.10 -8.26 -14.49
C ALA A 127 -8.59 -8.69 -15.87
N ASP A 128 -9.48 -8.98 -16.81
CA ASP A 128 -9.12 -9.35 -18.18
C ASP A 128 -8.44 -8.21 -18.93
N GLN A 129 -8.89 -6.96 -18.73
CA GLN A 129 -8.24 -5.79 -19.31
C GLN A 129 -6.82 -5.59 -18.74
N VAL A 130 -6.61 -5.83 -17.45
CA VAL A 130 -5.26 -5.81 -16.83
C VAL A 130 -4.36 -6.87 -17.47
N ARG A 131 -4.84 -8.11 -17.60
CA ARG A 131 -4.08 -9.19 -18.26
C ARG A 131 -3.76 -8.86 -19.71
N LYS A 132 -4.70 -8.24 -20.44
CA LYS A 132 -4.49 -7.79 -21.81
C LYS A 132 -3.45 -6.68 -21.88
N ALA A 133 -3.52 -5.67 -21.02
CA ALA A 133 -2.53 -4.60 -20.95
C ALA A 133 -1.13 -5.14 -20.68
N HIS A 134 -0.99 -6.05 -19.70
CA HIS A 134 0.28 -6.71 -19.39
C HIS A 134 0.85 -7.46 -20.62
N LYS A 135 0.05 -8.25 -21.33
CA LYS A 135 0.47 -8.96 -22.55
C LYS A 135 0.92 -8.00 -23.66
N GLN A 136 0.43 -6.77 -23.67
CA GLN A 136 0.81 -5.72 -24.61
C GLN A 136 2.02 -4.90 -24.15
N GLY A 137 2.60 -5.19 -22.98
CA GLY A 137 3.69 -4.43 -22.39
C GLY A 137 3.29 -3.04 -21.89
N LYS A 138 1.98 -2.80 -21.67
CA LYS A 138 1.44 -1.55 -21.14
C LYS A 138 1.25 -1.63 -19.64
N ILE A 139 1.31 -0.47 -18.98
CA ILE A 139 0.90 -0.32 -17.60
C ILE A 139 -0.62 -0.29 -17.53
N ALA A 140 -1.19 -1.17 -16.70
CA ALA A 140 -2.62 -1.17 -16.41
C ALA A 140 -2.93 -0.14 -15.32
N ALA A 141 -3.64 0.92 -15.68
CA ALA A 141 -4.11 1.96 -14.78
C ALA A 141 -5.53 1.63 -14.33
N LEU A 142 -5.75 1.49 -13.02
CA LEU A 142 -7.05 1.32 -12.38
C LEU A 142 -7.31 2.53 -11.47
N LEU A 143 -8.56 2.76 -11.10
CA LEU A 143 -8.97 3.85 -10.23
C LEU A 143 -9.49 3.30 -8.90
N GLY A 144 -8.89 3.77 -7.81
CA GLY A 144 -9.35 3.51 -6.45
C GLY A 144 -9.75 4.81 -5.77
N MET A 145 -10.94 4.88 -5.21
CA MET A 145 -11.41 6.08 -4.53
C MET A 145 -11.18 5.96 -3.03
N GLU A 146 -10.37 6.83 -2.46
CA GLU A 146 -10.03 6.82 -1.05
C GLU A 146 -10.81 7.88 -0.28
N GLY A 147 -11.89 7.43 0.33
CA GLY A 147 -12.74 8.23 1.21
C GLY A 147 -14.16 8.43 0.71
N GLY A 148 -15.10 7.84 1.45
CA GLY A 148 -16.53 7.89 1.14
C GLY A 148 -17.16 9.28 1.23
N HIS A 149 -16.49 10.28 1.83
CA HIS A 149 -16.94 11.67 1.85
C HIS A 149 -17.12 12.26 0.42
N MET A 150 -16.36 11.72 -0.56
CA MET A 150 -16.43 12.18 -1.95
C MET A 150 -17.72 11.81 -2.68
N ILE A 151 -18.53 10.87 -2.16
CA ILE A 151 -19.87 10.63 -2.75
C ILE A 151 -20.90 11.67 -2.32
N ASN A 152 -20.56 12.59 -1.40
CA ASN A 152 -21.45 13.64 -0.90
C ASN A 152 -22.85 13.10 -0.50
N ASN A 153 -22.89 11.98 0.23
CA ASN A 153 -24.09 11.27 0.67
C ASN A 153 -25.08 10.91 -0.47
N SER A 154 -24.58 10.67 -1.67
CA SER A 154 -25.39 10.40 -2.86
C SER A 154 -24.99 9.10 -3.56
N LEU A 155 -25.91 8.12 -3.56
CA LEU A 155 -25.73 6.89 -4.36
C LEU A 155 -25.72 7.18 -5.88
N ALA A 156 -26.32 8.30 -6.33
CA ALA A 156 -26.25 8.69 -7.74
C ALA A 156 -24.81 9.10 -8.12
N VAL A 157 -24.14 9.87 -7.26
CA VAL A 157 -22.72 10.23 -7.44
C VAL A 157 -21.84 8.97 -7.45
N LEU A 158 -22.08 8.04 -6.52
CA LEU A 158 -21.36 6.75 -6.49
C LEU A 158 -21.48 5.97 -7.80
N ARG A 159 -22.72 5.92 -8.38
CA ARG A 159 -22.97 5.27 -9.68
C ARG A 159 -22.15 5.92 -10.80
N MET A 160 -22.09 7.23 -10.83
CA MET A 160 -21.30 7.97 -11.82
C MET A 160 -19.80 7.68 -11.68
N TYR A 161 -19.27 7.57 -10.45
CA TYR A 161 -17.87 7.19 -10.25
C TYR A 161 -17.58 5.77 -10.76
N ALA A 162 -18.49 4.84 -10.56
CA ALA A 162 -18.35 3.48 -11.12
C ALA A 162 -18.33 3.48 -12.66
N GLU A 163 -19.17 4.31 -13.31
CA GLU A 163 -19.17 4.51 -14.76
C GLU A 163 -17.87 5.16 -15.25
N LEU A 164 -17.29 6.10 -14.48
CA LEU A 164 -16.00 6.72 -14.78
C LEU A 164 -14.80 5.79 -14.55
N GLY A 165 -15.02 4.57 -14.08
CA GLY A 165 -13.98 3.55 -13.98
C GLY A 165 -13.46 3.26 -12.58
N VAL A 166 -14.02 3.85 -11.52
CA VAL A 166 -13.64 3.53 -10.13
C VAL A 166 -13.96 2.06 -9.83
N ARG A 167 -13.00 1.33 -9.25
CA ARG A 167 -13.13 -0.10 -8.96
C ARG A 167 -12.97 -0.48 -7.50
N TYR A 168 -12.60 0.44 -6.63
CA TYR A 168 -12.88 0.35 -5.20
C TYR A 168 -13.27 1.70 -4.61
N LEU A 169 -14.01 1.66 -3.48
CA LEU A 169 -14.28 2.81 -2.62
C LEU A 169 -13.89 2.46 -1.18
N THR A 170 -12.91 3.19 -0.64
CA THR A 170 -12.58 3.17 0.79
C THR A 170 -13.68 3.92 1.54
N LEU A 171 -14.35 3.25 2.49
CA LEU A 171 -15.57 3.80 3.12
C LEU A 171 -15.30 5.07 3.92
N THR A 172 -14.10 5.22 4.48
CA THR A 172 -13.64 6.43 5.17
C THR A 172 -12.22 6.77 4.72
N HIS A 173 -11.73 7.96 5.05
CA HIS A 173 -10.30 8.29 5.06
C HIS A 173 -9.88 8.54 6.52
N SER A 174 -9.06 9.54 6.80
CA SER A 174 -8.52 9.85 8.14
C SER A 174 -9.55 10.39 9.14
N VAL A 175 -10.74 10.76 8.69
CA VAL A 175 -11.85 11.24 9.52
C VAL A 175 -13.13 10.49 9.19
N ASN A 176 -14.09 10.51 10.14
CA ASN A 176 -15.42 9.94 9.91
C ASN A 176 -16.10 10.60 8.71
N THR A 177 -16.92 9.83 8.01
CA THR A 177 -17.94 10.37 7.10
C THR A 177 -19.25 10.61 7.85
N ASP A 178 -20.29 11.09 7.17
CA ASP A 178 -21.62 11.21 7.78
C ASP A 178 -22.30 9.84 8.00
N TRP A 179 -21.67 8.73 7.57
CA TRP A 179 -22.28 7.41 7.55
C TRP A 179 -21.34 6.24 7.90
N ALA A 180 -20.08 6.50 8.21
CA ALA A 180 -19.10 5.49 8.61
C ALA A 180 -18.02 6.07 9.52
N ASP A 181 -17.58 5.30 10.50
CA ASP A 181 -16.50 5.67 11.41
C ASP A 181 -15.13 5.25 10.88
N SER A 182 -14.17 6.16 10.99
CA SER A 182 -12.76 5.98 10.63
C SER A 182 -11.93 5.47 11.81
N SER A 183 -10.85 4.73 11.53
CA SER A 183 -9.82 4.37 12.52
C SER A 183 -8.98 5.57 13.00
N GLY A 184 -9.02 6.68 12.27
CA GLY A 184 -8.27 7.91 12.58
C GLY A 184 -9.05 8.95 13.39
N ASP A 185 -10.31 8.69 13.71
CA ASP A 185 -11.20 9.65 14.36
C ASP A 185 -11.93 9.02 15.56
N GLN A 186 -12.59 9.86 16.37
CA GLN A 186 -13.42 9.37 17.47
C GLN A 186 -14.72 8.75 16.92
N PRO A 187 -15.17 7.60 17.45
CA PRO A 187 -16.43 6.98 17.01
C PRO A 187 -17.61 7.95 17.11
N LYS A 188 -18.40 8.05 16.04
CA LYS A 188 -19.58 8.92 15.96
C LYS A 188 -20.87 8.14 15.70
N HIS A 189 -20.78 7.04 14.94
CA HIS A 189 -21.95 6.30 14.46
C HIS A 189 -22.01 4.87 15.02
N ASP A 190 -21.00 4.46 15.80
CA ASP A 190 -20.81 3.06 16.21
C ASP A 190 -20.80 2.12 14.98
N GLY A 191 -20.00 2.48 13.99
CA GLY A 191 -19.82 1.73 12.74
C GLY A 191 -20.50 2.38 11.52
N LEU A 192 -21.30 1.61 10.79
CA LEU A 192 -22.06 2.06 9.62
C LEU A 192 -23.47 2.52 10.01
N THR A 193 -23.88 3.71 9.54
CA THR A 193 -25.30 4.09 9.53
C THR A 193 -26.08 3.26 8.50
N ASP A 194 -27.41 3.39 8.47
CA ASP A 194 -28.23 2.69 7.45
C ASP A 194 -27.87 3.12 6.03
N PHE A 195 -27.54 4.41 5.82
CA PHE A 195 -27.04 4.88 4.54
C PHE A 195 -25.66 4.23 4.21
N GLY A 196 -24.75 4.09 5.17
CA GLY A 196 -23.50 3.38 5.00
C GLY A 196 -23.69 1.92 4.57
N LYS A 197 -24.68 1.23 5.15
CA LYS A 197 -25.09 -0.11 4.73
C LYS A 197 -25.61 -0.14 3.30
N ASP A 198 -26.36 0.90 2.87
CA ASP A 198 -26.83 1.02 1.49
C ASP A 198 -25.69 1.30 0.51
N VAL A 199 -24.68 2.08 0.92
CA VAL A 199 -23.42 2.24 0.13
C VAL A 199 -22.74 0.90 -0.11
N VAL A 200 -22.57 0.07 0.92
CA VAL A 200 -21.96 -1.28 0.77
C VAL A 200 -22.78 -2.15 -0.19
N ARG A 201 -24.10 -2.16 -0.08
CA ARG A 201 -24.98 -2.91 -0.98
C ARG A 201 -24.87 -2.42 -2.42
N GLU A 202 -24.81 -1.10 -2.61
CA GLU A 202 -24.71 -0.49 -3.93
C GLU A 202 -23.35 -0.77 -4.60
N LEU A 203 -22.25 -0.70 -3.84
CA LEU A 203 -20.92 -1.10 -4.31
C LEU A 203 -20.92 -2.54 -4.84
N ASN A 204 -21.52 -3.48 -4.09
CA ASN A 204 -21.64 -4.87 -4.55
C ASN A 204 -22.44 -4.96 -5.87
N ARG A 205 -23.55 -4.19 -5.98
CA ARG A 205 -24.38 -4.14 -7.20
C ARG A 205 -23.62 -3.57 -8.39
N LEU A 206 -22.76 -2.57 -8.17
CA LEU A 206 -21.99 -1.89 -9.19
C LEU A 206 -20.76 -2.69 -9.67
N GLY A 207 -20.30 -3.67 -8.90
CA GLY A 207 -19.04 -4.38 -9.17
C GLY A 207 -17.82 -3.55 -8.78
N VAL A 208 -17.99 -2.71 -7.77
CA VAL A 208 -16.94 -1.91 -7.15
C VAL A 208 -16.58 -2.56 -5.82
N MET A 209 -15.30 -2.82 -5.58
CA MET A 209 -14.83 -3.42 -4.33
C MET A 209 -15.12 -2.51 -3.15
N VAL A 210 -15.68 -3.05 -2.07
CA VAL A 210 -15.74 -2.39 -0.77
C VAL A 210 -14.34 -2.42 -0.18
N ASP A 211 -13.73 -1.26 0.01
CA ASP A 211 -12.42 -1.16 0.62
C ASP A 211 -12.54 -0.75 2.09
N ILE A 212 -11.94 -1.58 2.95
CA ILE A 212 -12.01 -1.43 4.41
C ILE A 212 -10.71 -0.86 5.01
N SER A 213 -9.77 -0.40 4.20
CA SER A 213 -8.67 0.42 4.72
C SER A 213 -9.24 1.68 5.37
N HIS A 214 -8.57 2.24 6.36
CA HIS A 214 -8.98 3.42 7.13
C HIS A 214 -10.22 3.30 8.03
N VAL A 215 -11.03 2.26 7.90
CA VAL A 215 -12.26 2.17 8.70
C VAL A 215 -11.99 1.81 10.16
N SER A 216 -12.89 2.20 11.07
CA SER A 216 -12.88 1.71 12.43
C SER A 216 -13.12 0.20 12.48
N ASP A 217 -12.70 -0.47 13.56
CA ASP A 217 -12.96 -1.90 13.75
C ASP A 217 -14.46 -2.22 13.65
N LYS A 218 -15.31 -1.37 14.22
CA LYS A 218 -16.76 -1.56 14.16
C LYS A 218 -17.32 -1.42 12.73
N THR A 219 -16.86 -0.42 11.99
CA THR A 219 -17.22 -0.25 10.57
C THR A 219 -16.79 -1.47 9.73
N PHE A 220 -15.61 -2.05 10.01
CA PHE A 220 -15.18 -3.29 9.38
C PHE A 220 -16.18 -4.43 9.63
N TRP A 221 -16.59 -4.65 10.90
CA TRP A 221 -17.50 -5.75 11.23
C TRP A 221 -18.89 -5.56 10.62
N ASP A 222 -19.40 -4.33 10.55
CA ASP A 222 -20.65 -4.03 9.86
C ASP A 222 -20.53 -4.29 8.34
N ALA A 223 -19.43 -3.86 7.72
CA ALA A 223 -19.21 -4.07 6.30
C ALA A 223 -19.08 -5.56 5.94
N ILE A 224 -18.33 -6.35 6.75
CA ILE A 224 -18.16 -7.79 6.52
C ILE A 224 -19.48 -8.55 6.63
N GLU A 225 -20.35 -8.15 7.53
CA GLU A 225 -21.69 -8.76 7.69
C GLU A 225 -22.58 -8.51 6.45
N ILE A 226 -22.56 -7.27 5.93
CA ILE A 226 -23.49 -6.81 4.89
C ILE A 226 -23.01 -7.17 3.49
N SER A 227 -21.71 -7.15 3.24
CA SER A 227 -21.15 -7.37 1.91
C SER A 227 -21.45 -8.79 1.40
N LYS A 228 -22.00 -8.86 0.18
CA LYS A 228 -22.24 -10.11 -0.57
C LYS A 228 -21.07 -10.46 -1.50
N ALA A 229 -20.22 -9.48 -1.81
CA ALA A 229 -19.00 -9.65 -2.55
C ALA A 229 -17.79 -9.73 -1.60
N PRO A 230 -16.70 -10.37 -1.97
CA PRO A 230 -15.46 -10.26 -1.23
C PRO A 230 -14.97 -8.81 -1.21
N MET A 231 -14.26 -8.43 -0.13
CA MET A 231 -13.79 -7.07 0.10
C MET A 231 -12.27 -6.97 0.00
N ILE A 232 -11.76 -5.76 -0.13
CA ILE A 232 -10.34 -5.46 -0.13
C ILE A 232 -9.96 -4.62 1.09
N ALA A 233 -8.79 -4.86 1.67
CA ALA A 233 -8.06 -3.86 2.43
C ALA A 233 -6.94 -3.35 1.52
N SER A 234 -7.17 -2.26 0.81
CA SER A 234 -6.32 -1.81 -0.30
C SER A 234 -4.89 -1.43 0.11
N HIS A 235 -4.70 -1.03 1.37
CA HIS A 235 -3.41 -0.65 1.96
C HIS A 235 -3.47 -0.70 3.49
N SER A 236 -3.38 -1.91 4.05
CA SER A 236 -3.38 -2.16 5.49
C SER A 236 -2.35 -3.23 5.86
N SER A 237 -1.86 -3.19 7.10
CA SER A 237 -0.89 -4.16 7.59
C SER A 237 -1.43 -4.93 8.80
N CYS A 238 -0.58 -5.71 9.50
CA CYS A 238 -0.99 -6.60 10.60
C CYS A 238 -0.79 -5.90 11.96
N ARG A 239 -1.88 -5.72 12.72
CA ARG A 239 -1.84 -5.08 14.05
C ARG A 239 -1.06 -5.89 15.08
N ALA A 240 -0.94 -7.20 14.89
CA ALA A 240 -0.11 -8.07 15.74
C ALA A 240 1.39 -7.75 15.63
N ILE A 241 1.86 -7.15 14.53
CA ILE A 241 3.26 -6.75 14.32
C ILE A 241 3.48 -5.29 14.71
N SER A 242 2.61 -4.39 14.27
CA SER A 242 2.65 -2.96 14.64
C SER A 242 1.26 -2.52 15.09
N GLY A 243 1.15 -2.05 16.34
CA GLY A 243 -0.11 -1.76 17.04
C GLY A 243 -0.89 -0.56 16.48
N HIS A 244 -0.53 -0.03 15.32
CA HIS A 244 -1.20 1.11 14.71
C HIS A 244 -2.66 0.80 14.37
N ALA A 245 -3.59 1.75 14.65
CA ALA A 245 -5.03 1.55 14.43
C ALA A 245 -5.40 1.34 12.94
N ARG A 246 -4.56 1.79 12.00
CA ARG A 246 -4.69 1.54 10.55
C ARG A 246 -4.49 0.08 10.16
N ASN A 247 -3.85 -0.73 11.02
CA ASN A 247 -3.59 -2.13 10.79
C ASN A 247 -4.77 -2.99 11.24
N MET A 248 -4.96 -4.11 10.55
CA MET A 248 -6.02 -5.08 10.86
C MET A 248 -5.60 -6.02 11.98
N THR A 249 -6.54 -6.36 12.87
CA THR A 249 -6.35 -7.43 13.84
C THR A 249 -6.41 -8.81 13.17
N ASP A 250 -5.79 -9.83 13.78
CA ASP A 250 -5.86 -11.21 13.26
C ASP A 250 -7.29 -11.73 13.06
N PRO A 251 -8.27 -11.48 13.96
CA PRO A 251 -9.67 -11.82 13.70
C PRO A 251 -10.25 -11.14 12.46
N MET A 252 -9.91 -9.86 12.21
CA MET A 252 -10.37 -9.13 11.02
C MET A 252 -9.78 -9.73 9.74
N ILE A 253 -8.47 -10.04 9.74
CA ILE A 253 -7.79 -10.68 8.59
C ILE A 253 -8.42 -12.04 8.30
N LYS A 254 -8.71 -12.84 9.32
CA LYS A 254 -9.41 -14.14 9.17
C LYS A 254 -10.82 -13.96 8.59
N ALA A 255 -11.58 -12.99 9.08
CA ALA A 255 -12.93 -12.72 8.58
C ALA A 255 -12.92 -12.25 7.13
N LEU A 256 -11.97 -11.36 6.76
CA LEU A 256 -11.78 -10.89 5.40
C LEU A 256 -11.47 -12.08 4.45
N ALA A 257 -10.53 -12.94 4.82
CA ALA A 257 -10.14 -14.11 4.06
C ALA A 257 -11.28 -15.12 3.92
N ALA A 258 -12.03 -15.38 5.00
CA ALA A 258 -13.19 -16.28 4.97
C ALA A 258 -14.29 -15.84 3.98
N LYS A 259 -14.36 -14.55 3.66
CA LYS A 259 -15.23 -13.99 2.61
C LYS A 259 -14.56 -13.94 1.22
N GLY A 260 -13.37 -14.52 1.04
CA GLY A 260 -12.62 -14.51 -0.21
C GLY A 260 -11.85 -13.19 -0.47
N GLY A 261 -11.82 -12.30 0.50
CA GLY A 261 -11.14 -11.00 0.42
C GLY A 261 -9.61 -11.10 0.47
N VAL A 262 -8.94 -9.96 0.29
CA VAL A 262 -7.47 -9.85 0.24
C VAL A 262 -7.02 -8.65 1.08
N ILE A 263 -6.04 -8.89 1.96
CA ILE A 263 -5.28 -7.81 2.61
C ILE A 263 -4.07 -7.45 1.73
N GLN A 264 -3.92 -6.17 1.42
CA GLN A 264 -2.80 -5.63 0.67
C GLN A 264 -1.86 -4.93 1.66
N ILE A 265 -0.63 -5.41 1.75
CA ILE A 265 0.30 -4.92 2.77
C ILE A 265 0.78 -3.51 2.42
N ASN A 266 0.53 -2.58 3.34
CA ASN A 266 0.99 -1.20 3.28
C ASN A 266 2.49 -1.13 3.62
N TYR A 267 3.22 -0.16 3.03
CA TYR A 267 4.67 -0.02 3.24
C TYR A 267 5.04 1.19 4.11
N LEU A 268 4.10 2.08 4.45
CA LEU A 268 4.41 3.24 5.29
C LEU A 268 5.10 2.81 6.58
N ASP A 269 6.24 3.42 6.85
CA ASP A 269 7.18 3.04 7.88
C ASP A 269 6.54 2.90 9.28
N GLN A 270 5.69 3.84 9.69
CA GLN A 270 4.99 3.79 10.98
C GLN A 270 3.89 2.73 11.08
N PHE A 271 3.43 2.17 9.93
CA PHE A 271 2.42 1.12 9.94
C PHE A 271 3.05 -0.27 10.00
N ILE A 272 4.31 -0.40 9.56
CA ILE A 272 5.01 -1.68 9.52
C ILE A 272 6.02 -1.87 10.68
N ASP A 273 6.41 -0.80 11.36
CA ASP A 273 7.39 -0.85 12.44
C ASP A 273 6.79 -0.36 13.77
N ASN A 274 6.72 -1.27 14.75
CA ASN A 274 6.11 -0.95 16.04
C ASN A 274 6.95 0.01 16.89
N ASP A 275 8.27 -0.03 16.78
CA ASP A 275 9.14 0.86 17.57
C ASP A 275 8.99 2.31 17.07
N LEU A 276 8.91 2.50 15.75
CA LEU A 276 8.61 3.80 15.16
C LEU A 276 7.18 4.27 15.52
N TYR A 277 6.19 3.36 15.49
CA TYR A 277 4.84 3.69 15.95
C TYR A 277 4.82 4.14 17.41
N GLN A 278 5.45 3.40 18.33
CA GLN A 278 5.54 3.77 19.74
C GLN A 278 6.28 5.10 19.95
N TYR A 279 7.34 5.34 19.18
CA TYR A 279 8.03 6.63 19.19
C TYR A 279 7.10 7.77 18.76
N SER A 280 6.34 7.58 17.69
CA SER A 280 5.38 8.58 17.21
C SER A 280 4.28 8.86 18.24
N GLN A 281 3.76 7.84 18.93
CA GLN A 281 2.78 8.00 20.02
C GLN A 281 3.34 8.81 21.19
N LYS A 282 4.56 8.48 21.64
CA LYS A 282 5.23 9.20 22.76
C LYS A 282 5.50 10.67 22.40
N SER A 283 5.84 10.96 21.18
CA SER A 283 6.20 12.32 20.71
C SER A 283 5.01 13.13 20.17
N GLN A 284 3.82 12.55 20.08
CA GLN A 284 2.65 13.14 19.41
C GLN A 284 2.25 14.51 19.99
N SER A 285 2.25 14.66 21.32
CA SER A 285 1.89 15.92 21.97
C SER A 285 2.85 17.03 21.58
N LEU A 286 4.16 16.76 21.70
CA LEU A 286 5.20 17.72 21.29
C LEU A 286 5.12 18.02 19.79
N MET A 287 4.90 17.02 18.96
CA MET A 287 4.78 17.22 17.51
C MET A 287 3.60 18.14 17.16
N ARG A 288 2.44 18.00 17.83
CA ARG A 288 1.28 18.90 17.64
C ARG A 288 1.61 20.35 18.04
N GLU A 289 2.28 20.55 19.17
CA GLU A 289 2.75 21.87 19.62
C GLU A 289 3.72 22.49 18.60
N LEU A 290 4.70 21.71 18.16
CA LEU A 290 5.67 22.14 17.17
C LEU A 290 5.04 22.42 15.79
N GLN A 291 3.97 21.69 15.42
CA GLN A 291 3.22 21.96 14.20
C GLN A 291 2.55 23.34 14.23
N GLN A 292 2.04 23.75 15.38
CA GLN A 292 1.48 25.10 15.56
C GLN A 292 2.58 26.18 15.57
N LYS A 293 3.71 25.88 16.23
CA LYS A 293 4.85 26.82 16.35
C LYS A 293 5.63 26.98 15.04
N TYR A 294 5.77 25.92 14.28
CA TYR A 294 6.50 25.85 13.01
C TYR A 294 5.63 25.20 11.93
N PRO A 295 4.61 25.90 11.40
CA PRO A 295 3.72 25.36 10.38
C PRO A 295 4.44 25.16 9.05
N GLY A 296 3.82 24.43 8.13
CA GLY A 296 4.33 24.19 6.79
C GLY A 296 5.30 23.00 6.67
N ARG A 297 5.42 22.47 5.46
CA ARG A 297 6.29 21.30 5.16
C ARG A 297 7.76 21.66 5.24
N GLU A 298 8.13 22.89 4.90
CA GLU A 298 9.49 23.44 4.95
C GLU A 298 10.11 23.39 6.36
N ASN A 299 9.29 23.36 7.40
CA ASN A 299 9.74 23.28 8.79
C ASN A 299 9.76 21.83 9.34
N ALA A 300 9.54 20.82 8.49
CA ALA A 300 9.44 19.43 8.94
C ALA A 300 10.72 18.93 9.62
N ASP A 301 11.89 19.27 9.08
CA ASP A 301 13.17 18.85 9.66
C ASP A 301 13.40 19.50 11.01
N LYS A 302 13.11 20.80 11.13
CA LYS A 302 13.19 21.52 12.40
C LYS A 302 12.32 20.89 13.49
N ARG A 303 11.09 20.49 13.15
CA ARG A 303 10.21 19.79 14.10
C ARG A 303 10.78 18.43 14.51
N ARG A 304 11.34 17.66 13.56
CA ARG A 304 11.99 16.37 13.84
C ARG A 304 13.19 16.52 14.76
N GLU A 305 14.03 17.54 14.54
CA GLU A 305 15.18 17.86 15.40
C GLU A 305 14.75 18.20 16.84
N GLU A 306 13.70 19.01 17.00
CA GLU A 306 13.18 19.35 18.34
C GLU A 306 12.63 18.11 19.07
N VAL A 307 11.88 17.24 18.34
CA VAL A 307 11.41 15.96 18.89
C VAL A 307 12.59 15.07 19.27
N ALA A 308 13.60 14.96 18.40
CA ALA A 308 14.78 14.13 18.66
C ALA A 308 15.61 14.62 19.85
N ARG A 309 15.63 15.92 20.14
CA ARG A 309 16.29 16.45 21.37
C ARG A 309 15.64 15.95 22.65
N GLN A 310 14.31 15.75 22.64
CA GLN A 310 13.58 15.32 23.83
C GLN A 310 13.46 13.81 23.95
N PHE A 311 13.24 13.10 22.83
CA PHE A 311 12.92 11.66 22.81
C PHE A 311 14.05 10.78 22.24
N GLY A 312 15.16 11.37 21.84
CA GLY A 312 16.19 10.68 21.04
C GLY A 312 15.83 10.63 19.55
N PRO A 313 16.74 10.12 18.68
CA PRO A 313 16.48 9.98 17.26
C PRO A 313 15.35 8.97 17.02
N ALA A 314 14.48 9.26 16.03
CA ALA A 314 13.43 8.34 15.63
C ALA A 314 14.03 7.01 15.13
N PRO A 315 13.47 5.86 15.50
CA PRO A 315 13.81 4.60 14.87
C PRO A 315 13.61 4.68 13.35
N ARG A 316 14.39 3.92 12.60
CA ARG A 316 14.24 3.84 11.15
C ARG A 316 13.71 2.46 10.78
N ALA A 317 12.49 2.41 10.27
CA ALA A 317 11.92 1.18 9.76
C ALA A 317 12.75 0.61 8.61
N SER A 318 12.90 -0.69 8.55
CA SER A 318 13.53 -1.40 7.43
C SER A 318 12.47 -2.04 6.53
N TRP A 319 12.74 -2.13 5.24
CA TRP A 319 11.83 -2.71 4.25
C TRP A 319 11.53 -4.21 4.52
N GLU A 320 12.41 -4.92 5.22
CA GLU A 320 12.16 -6.32 5.62
C GLU A 320 10.91 -6.48 6.49
N ARG A 321 10.47 -5.41 7.17
CA ARG A 321 9.20 -5.41 7.90
C ARG A 321 8.00 -5.68 6.99
N ILE A 322 8.04 -5.26 5.73
CA ILE A 322 7.01 -5.60 4.74
C ILE A 322 6.89 -7.12 4.60
N ILE A 323 8.04 -7.82 4.55
CA ILE A 323 8.09 -9.28 4.45
C ILE A 323 7.55 -9.95 5.72
N ASP A 324 7.80 -9.38 6.90
CA ASP A 324 7.27 -9.89 8.16
C ASP A 324 5.73 -9.82 8.16
N HIS A 325 5.14 -8.72 7.68
CA HIS A 325 3.69 -8.57 7.55
C HIS A 325 3.09 -9.54 6.52
N ILE A 326 3.72 -9.71 5.36
CA ILE A 326 3.30 -10.70 4.34
C ILE A 326 3.30 -12.11 4.96
N ASP A 327 4.41 -12.50 5.58
CA ASP A 327 4.60 -13.83 6.17
C ASP A 327 3.61 -14.11 7.30
N HIS A 328 3.34 -13.11 8.16
CA HIS A 328 2.33 -13.23 9.21
C HIS A 328 0.93 -13.46 8.62
N ALA A 329 0.52 -12.63 7.66
CA ALA A 329 -0.79 -12.76 7.03
C ALA A 329 -0.93 -14.10 6.29
N VAL A 330 0.11 -14.53 5.55
CA VAL A 330 0.10 -15.83 4.85
C VAL A 330 0.00 -17.00 5.83
N LYS A 331 0.75 -16.97 6.95
CA LYS A 331 0.63 -18.00 8.00
C LYS A 331 -0.75 -18.05 8.65
N LEU A 332 -1.41 -16.90 8.73
CA LEU A 332 -2.71 -16.76 9.37
C LEU A 332 -3.88 -17.25 8.50
N VAL A 333 -3.86 -16.95 7.20
CA VAL A 333 -5.01 -17.14 6.29
C VAL A 333 -4.67 -17.78 4.94
N GLY A 334 -3.42 -18.13 4.70
CA GLY A 334 -2.97 -18.69 3.42
C GLY A 334 -2.60 -17.62 2.39
N VAL A 335 -1.83 -18.05 1.40
CA VAL A 335 -1.24 -17.17 0.37
C VAL A 335 -2.28 -16.51 -0.53
N ASP A 336 -3.47 -17.09 -0.69
CA ASP A 336 -4.51 -16.61 -1.61
C ASP A 336 -5.18 -15.29 -1.15
N HIS A 337 -4.87 -14.82 0.06
CA HIS A 337 -5.53 -13.67 0.69
C HIS A 337 -4.59 -12.50 0.98
N VAL A 338 -3.38 -12.49 0.41
CA VAL A 338 -2.36 -11.47 0.65
C VAL A 338 -1.90 -10.85 -0.66
N GLY A 339 -1.66 -9.54 -0.67
CA GLY A 339 -1.14 -8.80 -1.82
C GLY A 339 -0.37 -7.55 -1.42
N LEU A 340 -0.18 -6.62 -2.35
CA LEU A 340 0.66 -5.44 -2.23
C LEU A 340 -0.15 -4.15 -2.41
N GLY A 341 -0.03 -3.23 -1.45
CA GLY A 341 -0.67 -1.92 -1.49
C GLY A 341 0.23 -0.89 -0.83
N SER A 342 1.24 -0.43 -1.56
CA SER A 342 2.41 0.27 -1.01
C SER A 342 2.11 1.58 -0.30
N ASP A 343 1.12 2.31 -0.76
CA ASP A 343 0.87 3.69 -0.34
C ASP A 343 2.02 4.63 -0.78
N PHE A 344 2.66 4.33 -1.92
CA PHE A 344 3.68 5.21 -2.51
C PHE A 344 3.11 6.61 -2.77
N ASP A 345 3.91 7.62 -2.46
CA ASP A 345 3.55 9.04 -2.44
C ASP A 345 2.57 9.45 -1.32
N GLY A 346 2.02 8.51 -0.52
CA GLY A 346 1.14 8.79 0.62
C GLY A 346 1.89 9.15 1.92
N GLY A 347 3.13 8.73 2.08
CA GLY A 347 3.92 9.03 3.28
C GLY A 347 5.37 8.60 3.21
N SER A 348 6.00 8.39 4.36
CA SER A 348 7.41 7.95 4.47
C SER A 348 7.55 6.47 4.18
N MET A 349 8.56 6.12 3.39
CA MET A 349 8.91 4.74 3.08
C MET A 349 10.05 4.23 3.97
N PRO A 350 10.08 2.92 4.26
CA PRO A 350 11.15 2.31 5.04
C PRO A 350 12.47 2.30 4.27
N ALA A 351 13.56 2.26 5.01
CA ALA A 351 14.89 2.15 4.43
C ALA A 351 15.00 0.92 3.54
N GLY A 352 15.47 1.11 2.31
CA GLY A 352 15.61 0.07 1.30
C GLY A 352 14.37 -0.18 0.43
N MET A 353 13.28 0.59 0.63
CA MET A 353 12.10 0.63 -0.24
C MET A 353 11.75 2.09 -0.60
N GLU A 354 12.76 2.87 -0.95
CA GLU A 354 12.61 4.29 -1.20
C GLU A 354 11.70 4.61 -2.39
N ASP A 355 11.58 3.71 -3.36
CA ASP A 355 10.67 3.85 -4.50
C ASP A 355 10.33 2.49 -5.15
N CYS A 356 9.50 2.52 -6.18
CA CYS A 356 9.01 1.30 -6.84
C CYS A 356 10.12 0.48 -7.57
N THR A 357 11.32 1.01 -7.78
CA THR A 357 12.44 0.25 -8.36
C THR A 357 12.94 -0.85 -7.43
N GLN A 358 12.60 -0.78 -6.14
CA GLN A 358 13.02 -1.74 -5.11
C GLN A 358 12.09 -2.97 -5.00
N LEU A 359 10.93 -2.97 -5.68
CA LEU A 359 9.95 -4.05 -5.61
C LEU A 359 10.50 -5.46 -5.87
N PRO A 360 11.49 -5.69 -6.77
CA PRO A 360 12.10 -7.01 -6.94
C PRO A 360 12.68 -7.63 -5.67
N LYS A 361 13.08 -6.81 -4.68
CA LYS A 361 13.58 -7.30 -3.38
C LYS A 361 12.52 -8.10 -2.63
N ILE A 362 11.24 -7.74 -2.76
CA ILE A 362 10.13 -8.49 -2.13
C ILE A 362 10.09 -9.90 -2.69
N THR A 363 10.15 -10.04 -4.01
CA THR A 363 10.19 -11.36 -4.67
C THR A 363 11.38 -12.21 -4.24
N GLU A 364 12.56 -11.60 -4.15
CA GLU A 364 13.76 -12.28 -3.71
C GLU A 364 13.67 -12.74 -2.25
N ALA A 365 13.20 -11.87 -1.36
CA ALA A 365 13.02 -12.20 0.06
C ALA A 365 12.00 -13.32 0.26
N LEU A 366 10.90 -13.33 -0.50
CA LEU A 366 9.89 -14.40 -0.43
C LEU A 366 10.46 -15.73 -0.94
N LEU A 367 11.25 -15.75 -2.03
CA LEU A 367 11.96 -16.95 -2.49
C LEU A 367 12.93 -17.46 -1.43
N ARG A 368 13.72 -16.58 -0.80
CA ARG A 368 14.63 -16.95 0.30
C ARG A 368 13.91 -17.53 1.52
N LYS A 369 12.67 -17.11 1.77
CA LYS A 369 11.78 -17.69 2.81
C LYS A 369 11.14 -19.02 2.38
N GLY A 370 11.34 -19.48 1.15
CA GLY A 370 10.84 -20.77 0.66
C GLY A 370 9.46 -20.71 -0.01
N TYR A 371 8.93 -19.52 -0.31
CA TYR A 371 7.71 -19.39 -1.11
C TYR A 371 7.95 -19.91 -2.53
N SER A 372 6.98 -20.65 -3.07
CA SER A 372 7.03 -21.08 -4.47
C SER A 372 6.86 -19.90 -5.42
N ALA A 373 7.37 -20.03 -6.66
CA ALA A 373 7.13 -19.03 -7.70
C ALA A 373 5.62 -18.80 -7.96
N GLY A 374 4.80 -19.85 -7.80
CA GLY A 374 3.34 -19.76 -7.92
C GLY A 374 2.73 -18.92 -6.81
N ASP A 375 3.16 -19.12 -5.55
CA ASP A 375 2.68 -18.34 -4.41
C ASP A 375 3.09 -16.88 -4.50
N ILE A 376 4.30 -16.61 -4.93
CA ILE A 376 4.79 -15.26 -5.15
C ILE A 376 3.96 -14.53 -6.22
N LYS A 377 3.64 -15.17 -7.34
CA LYS A 377 2.76 -14.58 -8.37
C LYS A 377 1.38 -14.22 -7.84
N LYS A 378 0.83 -15.03 -6.93
CA LYS A 378 -0.44 -14.73 -6.26
C LYS A 378 -0.33 -13.44 -5.44
N ILE A 379 0.71 -13.32 -4.60
CA ILE A 379 0.96 -12.14 -3.77
C ILE A 379 1.23 -10.90 -4.65
N LEU A 380 2.00 -11.04 -5.72
CA LEU A 380 2.36 -9.92 -6.60
C LEU A 380 1.15 -9.29 -7.31
N GLY A 381 0.08 -10.07 -7.60
CA GLY A 381 -1.07 -9.47 -8.30
C GLY A 381 -2.22 -10.42 -8.58
N GLU A 382 -1.99 -11.73 -8.71
CA GLU A 382 -3.05 -12.67 -9.12
C GLU A 382 -4.19 -12.74 -8.11
N ASN A 383 -3.93 -12.58 -6.80
CA ASN A 383 -4.96 -12.51 -5.77
C ASN A 383 -5.88 -11.30 -5.94
N THR A 384 -5.30 -10.14 -6.28
CA THR A 384 -6.07 -8.92 -6.55
C THR A 384 -6.92 -9.07 -7.82
N LEU A 385 -6.38 -9.69 -8.88
CA LEU A 385 -7.13 -9.95 -10.11
C LEU A 385 -8.26 -10.96 -9.88
N ARG A 386 -8.03 -12.00 -9.09
CA ARG A 386 -9.09 -12.94 -8.67
C ARG A 386 -10.19 -12.20 -7.91
N LEU A 387 -9.82 -11.36 -6.94
CA LEU A 387 -10.77 -10.56 -6.17
C LEU A 387 -11.61 -9.66 -7.06
N LEU A 388 -11.01 -8.93 -7.99
CA LEU A 388 -11.69 -8.05 -8.93
C LEU A 388 -12.70 -8.84 -9.78
N SER A 389 -12.30 -9.99 -10.35
CA SER A 389 -13.18 -10.86 -11.14
C SER A 389 -14.36 -11.40 -10.32
N GLU A 390 -14.13 -11.76 -9.05
CA GLU A 390 -15.18 -12.29 -8.18
C GLU A 390 -16.21 -11.20 -7.83
N VAL A 391 -15.76 -9.96 -7.58
CA VAL A 391 -16.66 -8.82 -7.35
C VAL A 391 -17.51 -8.53 -8.59
N GLU A 392 -16.93 -8.59 -9.79
CA GLU A 392 -17.66 -8.47 -11.06
C GLU A 392 -18.73 -9.57 -11.19
N ARG A 393 -18.37 -10.82 -10.91
CA ARG A 393 -19.29 -11.97 -10.97
C ARG A 393 -20.48 -11.80 -10.00
N VAL A 394 -20.21 -11.36 -8.77
CA VAL A 394 -21.28 -11.08 -7.79
C VAL A 394 -22.19 -9.96 -8.29
N SER A 395 -21.65 -8.90 -8.85
CA SER A 395 -22.42 -7.79 -9.43
C SER A 395 -23.36 -8.26 -10.55
N GLN A 396 -22.86 -9.08 -11.48
CA GLN A 396 -23.67 -9.65 -12.56
C GLN A 396 -24.84 -10.47 -12.01
N ASN A 397 -24.59 -11.31 -11.01
CA ASN A 397 -25.64 -12.12 -10.36
C ASN A 397 -26.69 -11.25 -9.63
N LEU A 398 -26.26 -10.15 -8.99
CA LEU A 398 -27.17 -9.24 -8.30
C LEU A 398 -28.04 -8.42 -9.27
N ARG A 399 -27.51 -8.09 -10.46
CA ARG A 399 -28.28 -7.40 -11.52
C ARG A 399 -29.23 -8.31 -12.25
N ALA A 400 -28.88 -9.58 -12.45
CA ALA A 400 -29.73 -10.56 -13.13
C ALA A 400 -30.97 -10.99 -12.32
N ARG A 401 -30.99 -10.72 -11.01
CA ARG A 401 -32.12 -11.06 -10.12
C ARG A 401 -33.21 -9.97 -10.05
N LYS A 402 -33.03 -8.85 -10.79
CA LYS A 402 -34.02 -7.79 -10.96
C LYS A 402 -34.86 -8.04 -12.22
#